data_0e96a1e332612ba8b1d8f204ceaf70dc
#
_entry.id   0e96a1e332612ba8b1d8f204ceaf70dc
#
_cell.length_a   1.000
_cell.length_b   1.000
_cell.length_c   1.000
_cell.angle_alpha   90.00
_cell.angle_beta   90.00
_cell.angle_gamma   90.00
#
_symmetry.space_group_name_H-M   'P 1'
#
loop_
_entity.id
_entity.type
_entity.pdbx_description
1 polymer ?
#
loop_
_entity_poly.entity_id
_entity_poly.type
_entity_poly.pdbx_seq_one_letter_code
_entity_poly.pdbx_strand_id
1 'polypeptide(L)'
;MAKPEIELVELVHIAALARIGLGSGLVARSQWRRVNLLKPDDSDWLLEATRTIVGGRQAASEVTTSFLRLMLALETGSTFGRKPGVTSVSVDDLRKDFIDAVERAADFDWGSDRDPDLLWLSSEFRAAGGRNQLSVEELLRALTDWQKGSRSGRERVRLVDGVLPGDGLNTPNRVQEQLKGLIRQVGAEGFAQRVARLKRLYGDDAERYEKELTEAFDTHSNLVAGLADSAVMDRSRRLAIGAADWMGGRVAIARGTRGNPCGFCAMLASRGFVYLSERSAIMTAVGKRYHPNCHCFPIMRVTTDELPERNKFFQEMWPEVTKGHYGADARRVWRKWADSQRAKSLGGK
;
A
#
# COMPACT_ATOMS: atom_id res chain seq x y z
N MET A 1 -6.72 -10.20 -23.75
CA MET A 1 -6.49 -10.99 -22.52
C MET A 1 -5.12 -10.60 -21.97
N ALA A 2 -5.04 -10.16 -20.72
CA ALA A 2 -3.77 -9.91 -20.07
C ALA A 2 -2.93 -11.19 -20.12
N LYS A 3 -1.64 -11.06 -20.41
CA LYS A 3 -0.75 -12.23 -20.40
C LYS A 3 -0.72 -12.76 -18.96
N PRO A 4 -0.85 -14.09 -18.72
CA PRO A 4 -0.84 -14.66 -17.36
C PRO A 4 0.37 -14.23 -16.51
N GLU A 5 1.47 -13.92 -17.18
CA GLU A 5 2.67 -13.37 -16.54
C GLU A 5 2.43 -11.98 -15.94
N ILE A 6 1.71 -11.11 -16.63
CA ILE A 6 1.39 -9.75 -16.14
C ILE A 6 0.61 -9.83 -14.82
N GLU A 7 -0.40 -10.71 -14.77
CA GLU A 7 -1.19 -10.91 -13.55
C GLU A 7 -0.34 -11.44 -12.39
N LEU A 8 0.56 -12.39 -12.66
CA LEU A 8 1.45 -12.94 -11.63
C LEU A 8 2.42 -11.88 -11.11
N VAL A 9 3.02 -11.09 -11.98
CA VAL A 9 3.93 -9.98 -11.61
C VAL A 9 3.19 -8.93 -10.78
N GLU A 10 1.94 -8.62 -11.11
CA GLU A 10 1.10 -7.73 -10.30
C GLU A 10 0.78 -8.30 -8.92
N LEU A 11 0.43 -9.57 -8.84
CA LEU A 11 0.16 -10.22 -7.55
C LEU A 11 1.40 -10.22 -6.65
N VAL A 12 2.58 -10.52 -7.18
CA VAL A 12 3.85 -10.41 -6.44
C VAL A 12 4.08 -8.98 -5.95
N HIS A 13 3.90 -7.98 -6.81
CA HIS A 13 4.07 -6.57 -6.46
C HIS A 13 3.12 -6.15 -5.32
N ILE A 14 1.84 -6.48 -5.44
CA ILE A 14 0.81 -6.16 -4.43
C ILE A 14 1.14 -6.82 -3.09
N ALA A 15 1.52 -8.10 -3.11
CA ALA A 15 1.87 -8.84 -1.91
C ALA A 15 3.13 -8.28 -1.22
N ALA A 16 4.17 -7.95 -2.01
CA ALA A 16 5.37 -7.32 -1.49
C ALA A 16 5.09 -5.96 -0.85
N LEU A 17 4.35 -5.08 -1.52
CA LEU A 17 3.96 -3.77 -0.96
C LEU A 17 3.11 -3.91 0.30
N ALA A 18 2.22 -4.90 0.34
CA ALA A 18 1.42 -5.16 1.53
C ALA A 18 2.30 -5.57 2.71
N ARG A 19 3.28 -6.46 2.50
CA ARG A 19 4.25 -6.87 3.52
C ARG A 19 5.07 -5.68 4.03
N ILE A 20 5.63 -4.86 3.13
CA ILE A 20 6.41 -3.67 3.49
C ILE A 20 5.57 -2.68 4.30
N GLY A 21 4.36 -2.35 3.84
CA GLY A 21 3.49 -1.38 4.51
C GLY A 21 3.06 -1.86 5.90
N LEU A 22 2.59 -3.11 6.00
CA LEU A 22 2.19 -3.69 7.28
C LEU A 22 3.37 -3.81 8.23
N GLY A 23 4.51 -4.32 7.80
CA GLY A 23 5.72 -4.43 8.61
C GLY A 23 6.13 -3.07 9.19
N SER A 24 6.18 -2.02 8.35
CA SER A 24 6.46 -0.65 8.80
C SER A 24 5.45 -0.16 9.84
N GLY A 25 4.16 -0.46 9.63
CA GLY A 25 3.10 -0.11 10.56
C GLY A 25 3.24 -0.78 11.91
N LEU A 26 3.61 -2.06 11.91
CA LEU A 26 3.79 -2.84 13.12
C LEU A 26 4.97 -2.38 13.97
N VAL A 27 6.11 -2.15 13.32
CA VAL A 27 7.27 -1.62 14.03
C VAL A 27 6.97 -0.23 14.59
N ALA A 28 6.32 0.64 13.85
CA ALA A 28 5.91 1.95 14.35
C ALA A 28 4.95 1.84 15.55
N ARG A 29 4.02 0.87 15.51
CA ARG A 29 3.11 0.55 16.62
C ARG A 29 3.86 0.00 17.83
N SER A 30 4.80 -0.91 17.63
CA SER A 30 5.64 -1.46 18.70
C SER A 30 6.49 -0.38 19.37
N GLN A 31 7.07 0.53 18.59
CA GLN A 31 7.80 1.67 19.13
C GLN A 31 6.89 2.60 19.94
N TRP A 32 5.67 2.89 19.42
CA TRP A 32 4.68 3.66 20.17
C TRP A 32 4.32 3.02 21.51
N ARG A 33 4.17 1.70 21.60
CA ARG A 33 3.88 1.00 22.85
C ARG A 33 4.96 1.10 23.91
N ARG A 34 6.17 1.49 23.54
CA ARG A 34 7.29 1.75 24.44
C ARG A 34 7.36 3.21 24.93
N VAL A 35 6.45 4.05 24.45
CA VAL A 35 6.43 5.47 24.83
C VAL A 35 6.16 5.60 26.32
N ASN A 36 6.96 6.43 26.98
CA ASN A 36 6.67 6.84 28.32
C ASN A 36 5.46 7.79 28.33
N LEU A 37 4.34 7.32 28.83
CA LEU A 37 3.09 8.10 28.86
C LEU A 37 3.18 9.39 29.66
N LEU A 38 4.18 9.51 30.57
CA LEU A 38 4.44 10.73 31.33
C LEU A 38 5.27 11.75 30.56
N LYS A 39 5.98 11.30 29.50
CA LYS A 39 6.80 12.10 28.61
C LYS A 39 6.65 11.61 27.16
N PRO A 40 5.48 11.78 26.56
CA PRO A 40 5.19 11.23 25.21
C PRO A 40 6.05 11.87 24.10
N ASP A 41 6.70 13.00 24.37
CA ASP A 41 7.64 13.66 23.47
C ASP A 41 9.07 13.10 23.51
N ASP A 42 9.29 11.98 24.22
CA ASP A 42 10.58 11.32 24.24
C ASP A 42 11.00 10.91 22.81
N SER A 43 12.17 11.40 22.40
CA SER A 43 12.56 11.44 20.97
C SER A 43 12.90 10.08 20.38
N ASP A 44 13.21 9.08 21.21
CA ASP A 44 13.78 7.82 20.73
C ASP A 44 12.77 6.98 19.90
N TRP A 45 11.56 6.80 20.44
CA TRP A 45 10.52 6.08 19.69
C TRP A 45 10.17 6.74 18.35
N LEU A 46 10.14 8.08 18.35
CA LEU A 46 9.82 8.88 17.17
C LEU A 46 10.90 8.75 16.10
N LEU A 47 12.17 8.73 16.53
CA LEU A 47 13.30 8.55 15.65
C LEU A 47 13.28 7.15 15.02
N GLU A 48 13.08 6.10 15.82
CA GLU A 48 13.03 4.71 15.35
C GLU A 48 11.83 4.47 14.43
N ALA A 49 10.64 4.93 14.80
CA ALA A 49 9.47 4.86 13.92
C ALA A 49 9.70 5.58 12.58
N THR A 50 10.35 6.75 12.63
CA THR A 50 10.67 7.50 11.40
C THR A 50 11.68 6.77 10.54
N ARG A 51 12.74 6.18 11.11
CA ARG A 51 13.75 5.39 10.38
C ARG A 51 13.10 4.19 9.68
N THR A 52 12.25 3.46 10.39
CA THR A 52 11.52 2.31 9.85
C THR A 52 10.64 2.71 8.66
N ILE A 53 9.91 3.81 8.75
CA ILE A 53 9.06 4.29 7.66
C ILE A 53 9.92 4.72 6.47
N VAL A 54 11.03 5.39 6.69
CA VAL A 54 11.96 5.79 5.61
C VAL A 54 12.53 4.57 4.91
N GLY A 55 12.97 3.55 5.65
CA GLY A 55 13.43 2.27 5.10
C GLY A 55 12.34 1.56 4.29
N GLY A 56 11.14 1.47 4.85
CA GLY A 56 9.98 0.90 4.15
C GLY A 56 9.62 1.65 2.85
N ARG A 57 9.71 2.99 2.85
CA ARG A 57 9.52 3.81 1.63
C ARG A 57 10.57 3.51 0.58
N GLN A 58 11.83 3.32 0.98
CA GLN A 58 12.90 2.96 0.06
C GLN A 58 12.66 1.57 -0.55
N ALA A 59 12.37 0.57 0.28
CA ALA A 59 12.05 -0.78 -0.18
C ALA A 59 10.84 -0.78 -1.14
N ALA A 60 9.76 -0.08 -0.80
CA ALA A 60 8.59 0.06 -1.67
C ALA A 60 8.92 0.77 -3.00
N SER A 61 9.83 1.75 -2.97
CA SER A 61 10.32 2.43 -4.18
C SER A 61 11.08 1.49 -5.10
N GLU A 62 11.99 0.69 -4.57
CA GLU A 62 12.80 -0.27 -5.34
C GLU A 62 11.92 -1.35 -5.97
N VAL A 63 11.02 -1.96 -5.19
CA VAL A 63 10.06 -2.96 -5.68
C VAL A 63 9.17 -2.36 -6.76
N THR A 64 8.60 -1.17 -6.53
CA THR A 64 7.70 -0.54 -7.50
C THR A 64 8.44 -0.13 -8.79
N THR A 65 9.64 0.40 -8.69
CA THR A 65 10.42 0.79 -9.87
C THR A 65 10.77 -0.42 -10.74
N SER A 66 11.18 -1.53 -10.12
CA SER A 66 11.49 -2.77 -10.84
C SER A 66 10.23 -3.39 -11.44
N PHE A 67 9.11 -3.38 -10.71
CA PHE A 67 7.79 -3.77 -11.21
C PHE A 67 7.39 -2.98 -12.46
N LEU A 68 7.45 -1.64 -12.40
CA LEU A 68 7.05 -0.77 -13.51
C LEU A 68 7.91 -1.00 -14.75
N ARG A 69 9.22 -1.20 -14.58
CA ARG A 69 10.12 -1.52 -15.69
C ARG A 69 9.73 -2.83 -16.36
N LEU A 70 9.47 -3.87 -15.59
CA LEU A 70 9.07 -5.17 -16.11
C LEU A 70 7.69 -5.09 -16.77
N MET A 71 6.72 -4.45 -16.15
CA MET A 71 5.36 -4.30 -16.69
C MET A 71 5.36 -3.57 -18.04
N LEU A 72 6.04 -2.43 -18.13
CA LEU A 72 6.15 -1.68 -19.38
C LEU A 72 6.84 -2.51 -20.49
N ALA A 73 7.88 -3.25 -20.13
CA ALA A 73 8.58 -4.13 -21.06
C ALA A 73 7.66 -5.23 -21.61
N LEU A 74 6.88 -5.87 -20.72
CA LEU A 74 5.94 -6.94 -21.10
C LEU A 74 4.80 -6.44 -21.97
N GLU A 75 4.32 -5.22 -21.72
CA GLU A 75 3.21 -4.65 -22.47
C GLU A 75 3.63 -3.98 -23.78
N THR A 76 4.79 -3.31 -23.82
CA THR A 76 5.15 -2.42 -24.93
C THR A 76 6.47 -2.79 -25.65
N GLY A 77 7.24 -3.73 -25.14
CA GLY A 77 8.61 -4.01 -25.62
C GLY A 77 9.60 -2.89 -25.29
N SER A 78 9.24 -1.92 -24.47
CA SER A 78 10.07 -0.77 -24.10
C SER A 78 9.95 -0.46 -22.62
N THR A 79 11.02 0.07 -22.02
CA THR A 79 11.00 0.53 -20.63
C THR A 79 12.01 1.65 -20.40
N PHE A 80 11.96 2.33 -19.26
CA PHE A 80 12.94 3.36 -18.92
C PHE A 80 14.26 2.77 -18.43
N GLY A 81 15.36 3.45 -18.75
CA GLY A 81 16.71 3.06 -18.37
C GLY A 81 17.06 3.49 -16.95
N ARG A 82 17.84 2.65 -16.24
CA ARG A 82 18.45 3.03 -14.94
C ARG A 82 19.87 3.55 -15.07
N LYS A 83 20.57 3.16 -16.13
CA LYS A 83 22.00 3.49 -16.32
C LYS A 83 22.19 4.20 -17.66
N PRO A 84 22.90 5.34 -17.67
CA PRO A 84 23.32 5.99 -18.93
C PRO A 84 24.11 5.03 -19.80
N GLY A 85 23.90 5.10 -21.12
CA GLY A 85 24.68 4.31 -22.10
C GLY A 85 24.20 2.88 -22.34
N VAL A 86 23.24 2.37 -21.57
CA VAL A 86 22.62 1.06 -21.85
C VAL A 86 21.37 1.28 -22.69
N THR A 87 21.35 0.74 -23.91
CA THR A 87 20.25 0.96 -24.87
C THR A 87 19.21 -0.16 -24.91
N SER A 88 19.54 -1.33 -24.41
CA SER A 88 18.60 -2.46 -24.31
C SER A 88 18.93 -3.40 -23.15
N VAL A 89 17.92 -4.14 -22.70
CA VAL A 89 17.98 -5.12 -21.63
C VAL A 89 17.11 -6.31 -22.00
N SER A 90 17.36 -7.51 -21.47
CA SER A 90 16.45 -8.63 -21.69
C SER A 90 15.27 -8.59 -20.71
N VAL A 91 14.17 -9.24 -21.07
CA VAL A 91 13.03 -9.42 -20.15
C VAL A 91 13.47 -10.21 -18.90
N ASP A 92 14.36 -11.20 -19.05
CA ASP A 92 14.88 -11.97 -17.93
C ASP A 92 15.70 -11.13 -16.93
N ASP A 93 16.49 -10.17 -17.43
CA ASP A 93 17.20 -9.23 -16.55
C ASP A 93 16.21 -8.38 -15.75
N LEU A 94 15.11 -7.95 -16.38
CA LEU A 94 14.08 -7.16 -15.70
C LEU A 94 13.30 -8.00 -14.67
N ARG A 95 13.02 -9.27 -14.96
CA ARG A 95 12.43 -10.20 -13.98
C ARG A 95 13.34 -10.41 -12.80
N LYS A 96 14.63 -10.65 -13.07
CA LYS A 96 15.62 -10.80 -12.02
C LYS A 96 15.71 -9.55 -11.16
N ASP A 97 15.80 -8.36 -11.76
CA ASP A 97 15.79 -7.08 -11.03
C ASP A 97 14.56 -6.96 -10.12
N PHE A 98 13.39 -7.42 -10.57
CA PHE A 98 12.16 -7.37 -9.81
C PHE A 98 12.15 -8.40 -8.67
N ILE A 99 12.51 -9.64 -8.93
CA ILE A 99 12.62 -10.71 -7.91
C ILE A 99 13.61 -10.29 -6.82
N ASP A 100 14.81 -9.88 -7.21
CA ASP A 100 15.85 -9.42 -6.29
C ASP A 100 15.37 -8.25 -5.41
N ALA A 101 14.55 -7.34 -5.96
CA ALA A 101 13.99 -6.22 -5.19
C ALA A 101 12.94 -6.69 -4.17
N VAL A 102 12.11 -7.67 -4.53
CA VAL A 102 11.10 -8.24 -3.62
C VAL A 102 11.77 -9.05 -2.51
N GLU A 103 12.80 -9.85 -2.83
CA GLU A 103 13.57 -10.62 -1.85
C GLU A 103 14.27 -9.71 -0.85
N ARG A 104 14.98 -8.67 -1.31
CA ARG A 104 15.59 -7.67 -0.40
C ARG A 104 14.57 -6.98 0.50
N ALA A 105 13.38 -6.70 -0.03
CA ALA A 105 12.30 -6.13 0.78
C ALA A 105 11.73 -7.12 1.78
N ALA A 106 11.76 -8.43 1.48
CA ALA A 106 11.35 -9.48 2.40
C ALA A 106 12.36 -9.67 3.56
N ASP A 107 13.65 -9.48 3.27
CA ASP A 107 14.74 -9.60 4.25
C ASP A 107 14.91 -8.34 5.12
N PHE A 108 14.17 -7.27 4.84
CA PHE A 108 14.22 -6.07 5.67
C PHE A 108 13.78 -6.42 7.10
N ASP A 109 14.60 -6.06 8.07
CA ASP A 109 14.32 -6.30 9.49
C ASP A 109 13.15 -5.40 9.95
N TRP A 110 11.96 -5.98 9.99
CA TRP A 110 10.74 -5.35 10.49
C TRP A 110 10.65 -5.39 12.03
N GLY A 111 11.74 -5.73 12.72
CA GLY A 111 11.74 -5.97 14.16
C GLY A 111 11.45 -7.43 14.50
N SER A 112 11.82 -7.83 15.71
CA SER A 112 11.80 -9.26 16.09
C SER A 112 10.41 -9.90 15.88
N ASP A 113 10.39 -11.08 15.27
CA ASP A 113 9.24 -11.97 15.07
C ASP A 113 8.51 -12.40 16.38
N ARG A 114 8.91 -11.84 17.50
CA ARG A 114 8.44 -12.22 18.84
C ARG A 114 7.27 -11.38 19.36
N ASP A 115 6.83 -10.36 18.60
CA ASP A 115 5.65 -9.59 19.00
C ASP A 115 4.39 -10.41 18.63
N PRO A 116 3.55 -10.81 19.62
CA PRO A 116 2.31 -11.55 19.36
C PRO A 116 1.36 -10.84 18.39
N ASP A 117 1.40 -9.51 18.35
CA ASP A 117 0.62 -8.72 17.41
C ASP A 117 1.12 -8.84 15.96
N LEU A 118 2.43 -9.12 15.76
CA LEU A 118 3.00 -9.43 14.45
C LEU A 118 2.48 -10.77 13.92
N LEU A 119 2.37 -11.78 14.80
CA LEU A 119 1.80 -13.07 14.45
C LEU A 119 0.30 -12.98 14.13
N TRP A 120 -0.44 -12.18 14.89
CA TRP A 120 -1.86 -11.94 14.63
C TRP A 120 -2.07 -11.23 13.29
N LEU A 121 -1.29 -10.19 12.97
CA LEU A 121 -1.37 -9.49 11.70
C LEU A 121 -0.90 -10.32 10.51
N SER A 122 0.05 -11.24 10.70
CA SER A 122 0.37 -12.22 9.67
C SER A 122 -0.79 -13.18 9.40
N SER A 123 -1.58 -13.50 10.42
CA SER A 123 -2.81 -14.29 10.28
C SER A 123 -3.95 -13.49 9.66
N GLU A 124 -4.12 -12.21 10.03
CA GLU A 124 -5.06 -11.30 9.36
C GLU A 124 -4.65 -10.99 7.92
N PHE A 125 -3.37 -10.89 7.64
CA PHE A 125 -2.86 -10.72 6.29
C PHE A 125 -3.22 -11.92 5.40
N ARG A 126 -3.09 -13.14 5.91
CA ARG A 126 -3.57 -14.36 5.23
C ARG A 126 -5.08 -14.40 5.08
N ALA A 127 -5.82 -13.98 6.12
CA ALA A 127 -7.28 -13.92 6.09
C ALA A 127 -7.82 -12.79 5.22
N ALA A 128 -7.16 -11.62 5.22
CA ALA A 128 -7.54 -10.45 4.43
C ALA A 128 -7.37 -10.63 2.92
N GLY A 129 -6.63 -11.64 2.53
CA GLY A 129 -6.34 -11.95 1.13
C GLY A 129 -7.41 -12.76 0.40
N GLY A 130 -8.44 -13.25 1.06
CA GLY A 130 -9.40 -14.17 0.47
C GLY A 130 -8.84 -15.61 0.33
N ARG A 131 -9.71 -16.56 -0.01
CA ARG A 131 -9.40 -18.02 0.02
C ARG A 131 -8.25 -18.49 -0.87
N ASN A 132 -7.63 -17.64 -1.68
CA ASN A 132 -6.62 -18.02 -2.68
C ASN A 132 -5.36 -17.14 -2.63
N GLN A 133 -5.02 -16.47 -1.52
CA GLN A 133 -3.78 -15.69 -1.50
C GLN A 133 -2.59 -16.56 -1.13
N LEU A 134 -1.75 -16.75 -2.13
CA LEU A 134 -0.41 -17.27 -2.01
C LEU A 134 0.44 -16.30 -1.20
N SER A 135 1.36 -16.79 -0.40
CA SER A 135 2.37 -15.96 0.27
C SER A 135 3.29 -15.28 -0.77
N VAL A 136 4.04 -14.27 -0.36
CA VAL A 136 5.03 -13.64 -1.25
C VAL A 136 6.01 -14.69 -1.78
N GLU A 137 6.42 -15.63 -0.94
CA GLU A 137 7.34 -16.71 -1.26
C GLU A 137 6.74 -17.71 -2.28
N GLU A 138 5.46 -18.03 -2.16
CA GLU A 138 4.74 -18.87 -3.13
C GLU A 138 4.58 -18.17 -4.48
N LEU A 139 4.26 -16.89 -4.46
CA LEU A 139 4.15 -16.07 -5.67
C LEU A 139 5.50 -15.89 -6.36
N LEU A 140 6.59 -15.70 -5.61
CA LEU A 140 7.96 -15.63 -6.15
C LEU A 140 8.38 -16.96 -6.77
N ARG A 141 8.06 -18.08 -6.12
CA ARG A 141 8.30 -19.42 -6.71
C ARG A 141 7.54 -19.60 -8.01
N ALA A 142 6.26 -19.24 -8.04
CA ALA A 142 5.46 -19.31 -9.26
C ALA A 142 6.03 -18.44 -10.39
N LEU A 143 6.52 -17.23 -10.08
CA LEU A 143 7.15 -16.34 -11.06
C LEU A 143 8.49 -16.92 -11.57
N THR A 144 9.30 -17.51 -10.69
CA THR A 144 10.56 -18.17 -11.02
C THR A 144 10.32 -19.39 -11.91
N ASP A 145 9.31 -20.19 -11.60
CA ASP A 145 8.97 -21.39 -12.39
C ASP A 145 8.38 -20.99 -13.75
N TRP A 146 7.61 -19.92 -13.81
CA TRP A 146 7.17 -19.34 -15.08
C TRP A 146 8.36 -18.93 -15.96
N GLN A 147 9.36 -18.27 -15.36
CA GLN A 147 10.59 -17.87 -16.07
C GLN A 147 11.29 -19.05 -16.71
N LYS A 148 11.45 -20.19 -16.01
CA LYS A 148 12.09 -21.40 -16.54
C LYS A 148 11.37 -21.99 -17.76
N GLY A 149 10.05 -21.84 -17.83
CA GLY A 149 9.21 -22.34 -18.92
C GLY A 149 9.02 -21.35 -20.07
N SER A 150 9.35 -20.08 -19.87
CA SER A 150 9.05 -19.01 -20.83
C SER A 150 10.14 -18.88 -21.90
N ARG A 151 9.71 -18.88 -23.18
CA ARG A 151 10.61 -18.58 -24.32
C ARG A 151 10.83 -17.07 -24.52
N SER A 152 10.00 -16.22 -23.92
CA SER A 152 10.05 -14.76 -24.10
C SER A 152 11.18 -14.08 -23.31
N GLY A 153 11.88 -14.78 -22.43
CA GLY A 153 12.90 -14.21 -21.54
C GLY A 153 14.09 -13.58 -22.26
N ARG A 154 14.42 -14.06 -23.46
CA ARG A 154 15.53 -13.54 -24.30
C ARG A 154 15.13 -12.35 -25.16
N GLU A 155 13.86 -11.96 -25.17
CA GLU A 155 13.41 -10.79 -25.91
C GLU A 155 14.11 -9.53 -25.44
N ARG A 156 14.64 -8.77 -26.40
CA ARG A 156 15.31 -7.50 -26.12
C ARG A 156 14.30 -6.38 -26.00
N VAL A 157 14.36 -5.70 -24.88
CA VAL A 157 13.53 -4.55 -24.54
C VAL A 157 14.32 -3.29 -24.81
N ARG A 158 13.71 -2.33 -25.51
CA ARG A 158 14.32 -1.04 -25.79
C ARG A 158 14.29 -0.18 -24.52
N LEU A 159 15.43 0.35 -24.11
CA LEU A 159 15.51 1.35 -23.07
C LEU A 159 15.27 2.73 -23.68
N VAL A 160 14.32 3.45 -23.12
CA VAL A 160 14.03 4.84 -23.47
C VAL A 160 14.70 5.72 -22.42
N ASP A 161 15.43 6.73 -22.86
CA ASP A 161 16.06 7.69 -21.96
C ASP A 161 15.01 8.42 -21.15
N GLY A 162 15.21 8.48 -19.85
CA GLY A 162 14.33 9.16 -18.91
C GLY A 162 14.46 8.59 -17.51
N VAL A 163 14.37 9.48 -16.55
CA VAL A 163 14.22 9.15 -15.12
C VAL A 163 12.73 9.22 -14.82
N LEU A 164 12.22 8.24 -14.09
CA LEU A 164 10.83 8.28 -13.63
C LEU A 164 10.56 9.61 -12.91
N PRO A 165 9.55 10.37 -13.33
CA PRO A 165 9.11 11.54 -12.58
C PRO A 165 8.82 11.13 -11.13
N GLY A 166 9.43 11.83 -10.18
CA GLY A 166 9.26 11.56 -8.76
C GLY A 166 10.46 10.94 -8.04
N ASP A 167 11.49 10.47 -8.74
CA ASP A 167 12.72 9.98 -8.08
C ASP A 167 13.50 11.13 -7.39
N GLY A 168 13.36 12.36 -7.86
CA GLY A 168 14.09 13.53 -7.35
C GLY A 168 13.31 14.43 -6.40
N LEU A 169 12.02 14.22 -6.16
CA LEU A 169 11.15 15.20 -5.51
C LEU A 169 11.28 15.31 -3.98
N ASN A 170 12.01 14.42 -3.33
CA ASN A 170 12.18 14.50 -1.89
C ASN A 170 13.61 14.13 -1.50
N THR A 171 14.39 15.12 -1.11
CA THR A 171 15.64 14.85 -0.39
C THR A 171 15.29 14.03 0.87
N PRO A 172 16.06 12.97 1.19
CA PRO A 172 15.78 12.10 2.33
C PRO A 172 15.48 12.85 3.63
N ASN A 173 16.23 13.90 3.91
CA ASN A 173 16.11 14.71 5.13
C ASN A 173 14.75 15.45 5.22
N ARG A 174 14.26 16.03 4.11
CA ARG A 174 12.96 16.72 4.11
C ARG A 174 11.80 15.77 4.34
N VAL A 175 11.83 14.59 3.73
CA VAL A 175 10.83 13.56 3.94
C VAL A 175 10.85 13.07 5.38
N GLN A 176 12.04 12.86 5.93
CA GLN A 176 12.22 12.43 7.31
C GLN A 176 11.63 13.43 8.29
N GLU A 177 11.92 14.73 8.14
CA GLU A 177 11.36 15.76 9.01
C GLU A 177 9.83 15.90 8.88
N GLN A 178 9.28 15.79 7.67
CA GLN A 178 7.84 15.80 7.46
C GLN A 178 7.16 14.58 8.14
N LEU A 179 7.73 13.39 8.00
CA LEU A 179 7.22 12.18 8.63
C LEU A 179 7.29 12.27 10.15
N LYS A 180 8.41 12.74 10.69
CA LYS A 180 8.59 12.98 12.11
C LYS A 180 7.53 13.93 12.67
N GLY A 181 7.25 15.04 11.98
CA GLY A 181 6.19 15.96 12.35
C GLY A 181 4.81 15.31 12.35
N LEU A 182 4.47 14.53 11.32
CA LEU A 182 3.20 13.84 11.22
C LEU A 182 3.02 12.75 12.28
N ILE A 183 4.06 11.96 12.56
CA ILE A 183 4.02 10.91 13.57
C ILE A 183 3.86 11.53 14.98
N ARG A 184 4.56 12.63 15.26
CA ARG A 184 4.41 13.38 16.50
C ARG A 184 2.99 13.90 16.66
N GLN A 185 2.45 14.55 15.63
CA GLN A 185 1.10 15.12 15.64
C GLN A 185 0.02 14.05 15.88
N VAL A 186 0.11 12.91 15.20
CA VAL A 186 -0.88 11.83 15.30
C VAL A 186 -0.68 11.02 16.58
N GLY A 187 0.56 10.72 16.94
CA GLY A 187 0.90 9.96 18.15
C GLY A 187 0.88 10.84 19.41
N ALA A 188 2.02 11.46 19.72
CA ALA A 188 2.26 12.13 21.01
C ALA A 188 1.30 13.29 21.27
N GLU A 189 1.18 14.23 20.36
CA GLU A 189 0.34 15.41 20.56
C GLU A 189 -1.15 15.07 20.59
N GLY A 190 -1.60 14.20 19.67
CA GLY A 190 -2.98 13.74 19.61
C GLY A 190 -3.37 12.96 20.87
N PHE A 191 -2.47 12.09 21.33
CA PHE A 191 -2.68 11.34 22.57
C PHE A 191 -2.72 12.26 23.78
N ALA A 192 -1.79 13.22 23.93
CA ALA A 192 -1.77 14.18 25.03
C ALA A 192 -3.09 15.01 25.08
N GLN A 193 -3.59 15.46 23.95
CA GLN A 193 -4.88 16.15 23.84
C GLN A 193 -6.05 15.25 24.31
N ARG A 194 -6.03 13.97 23.91
CA ARG A 194 -7.05 13.00 24.32
C ARG A 194 -6.99 12.75 25.82
N VAL A 195 -5.80 12.56 26.40
CA VAL A 195 -5.60 12.39 27.85
C VAL A 195 -6.12 13.59 28.64
N ALA A 196 -5.77 14.82 28.21
CA ALA A 196 -6.28 16.04 28.85
C ALA A 196 -7.81 16.14 28.82
N ARG A 197 -8.44 15.69 27.73
CA ARG A 197 -9.90 15.61 27.63
C ARG A 197 -10.49 14.56 28.58
N LEU A 198 -9.91 13.35 28.62
CA LEU A 198 -10.37 12.26 29.47
C LEU A 198 -10.27 12.63 30.96
N LYS A 199 -9.17 13.29 31.36
CA LYS A 199 -9.00 13.79 32.72
C LYS A 199 -10.10 14.78 33.14
N ARG A 200 -10.54 15.66 32.24
CA ARG A 200 -11.64 16.60 32.50
C ARG A 200 -13.00 15.91 32.60
N LEU A 201 -13.20 14.81 31.83
CA LEU A 201 -14.51 14.12 31.78
C LEU A 201 -14.66 13.07 32.87
N TYR A 202 -13.60 12.41 33.27
CA TYR A 202 -13.60 11.21 34.10
C TYR A 202 -12.57 11.25 35.23
N GLY A 203 -11.98 12.42 35.54
CA GLY A 203 -10.91 12.52 36.53
C GLY A 203 -11.34 12.09 37.94
N ASP A 204 -12.62 12.20 38.27
CA ASP A 204 -13.21 11.77 39.54
C ASP A 204 -13.68 10.30 39.51
N ASP A 205 -13.65 9.62 38.37
CA ASP A 205 -14.00 8.21 38.18
C ASP A 205 -12.75 7.46 37.69
N ALA A 206 -11.96 6.96 38.61
CA ALA A 206 -10.67 6.34 38.34
C ALA A 206 -10.79 5.12 37.45
N GLU A 207 -11.77 4.25 37.66
CA GLU A 207 -11.96 3.02 36.88
C GLU A 207 -12.28 3.34 35.41
N ARG A 208 -13.22 4.27 35.21
CA ARG A 208 -13.61 4.72 33.87
C ARG A 208 -12.48 5.46 33.17
N TYR A 209 -11.76 6.31 33.91
CA TYR A 209 -10.61 7.03 33.36
C TYR A 209 -9.54 6.07 32.85
N GLU A 210 -9.20 5.04 33.62
CA GLU A 210 -8.18 4.04 33.26
C GLU A 210 -8.58 3.22 32.02
N LYS A 211 -9.85 2.79 31.97
CA LYS A 211 -10.41 2.12 30.79
C LYS A 211 -10.32 2.98 29.54
N GLU A 212 -10.83 4.20 29.59
CA GLU A 212 -10.82 5.14 28.44
C GLU A 212 -9.40 5.55 28.04
N LEU A 213 -8.47 5.62 28.99
CA LEU A 213 -7.07 5.88 28.73
C LEU A 213 -6.43 4.73 27.93
N THR A 214 -6.70 3.49 28.31
CA THR A 214 -6.24 2.29 27.60
C THR A 214 -6.78 2.26 26.16
N GLU A 215 -8.07 2.51 25.97
CA GLU A 215 -8.70 2.59 24.65
C GLU A 215 -8.11 3.74 23.81
N ALA A 216 -7.82 4.88 24.42
CA ALA A 216 -7.17 5.99 23.75
C ALA A 216 -5.74 5.64 23.30
N PHE A 217 -4.97 4.95 24.13
CA PHE A 217 -3.63 4.50 23.81
C PHE A 217 -3.63 3.53 22.63
N ASP A 218 -4.51 2.53 22.63
CA ASP A 218 -4.65 1.58 21.52
C ASP A 218 -5.11 2.28 20.23
N THR A 219 -6.01 3.24 20.34
CA THR A 219 -6.47 4.04 19.20
C THR A 219 -5.29 4.79 18.55
N HIS A 220 -4.47 5.49 19.35
CA HIS A 220 -3.29 6.20 18.81
C HIS A 220 -2.21 5.27 18.29
N SER A 221 -2.02 4.11 18.92
CA SER A 221 -1.17 3.04 18.43
C SER A 221 -1.55 2.61 17.00
N ASN A 222 -2.83 2.38 16.77
CA ASN A 222 -3.37 2.02 15.46
C ASN A 222 -3.27 3.18 14.45
N LEU A 223 -3.43 4.42 14.89
CA LEU A 223 -3.26 5.60 14.03
C LEU A 223 -1.81 5.75 13.55
N VAL A 224 -0.84 5.55 14.45
CA VAL A 224 0.60 5.57 14.11
C VAL A 224 0.94 4.47 13.12
N ALA A 225 0.45 3.24 13.34
CA ALA A 225 0.62 2.13 12.41
C ALA A 225 0.04 2.42 11.02
N GLY A 226 -1.19 2.94 10.98
CA GLY A 226 -1.84 3.29 9.72
C GLY A 226 -1.19 4.46 8.98
N LEU A 227 -0.60 5.40 9.72
CA LEU A 227 0.18 6.48 9.12
C LEU A 227 1.47 5.92 8.49
N ALA A 228 2.15 5.00 9.16
CA ALA A 228 3.36 4.36 8.67
C ALA A 228 3.09 3.59 7.36
N ASP A 229 2.08 2.71 7.35
CA ASP A 229 1.65 1.99 6.14
C ASP A 229 1.29 2.95 5.00
N SER A 230 0.50 3.97 5.29
CA SER A 230 0.11 4.97 4.29
C SER A 230 1.29 5.75 3.72
N ALA A 231 2.27 6.09 4.55
CA ALA A 231 3.47 6.81 4.13
C ALA A 231 4.36 5.97 3.20
N VAL A 232 4.49 4.68 3.48
CA VAL A 232 5.19 3.71 2.62
C VAL A 232 4.47 3.61 1.26
N MET A 233 3.16 3.38 1.29
CA MET A 233 2.35 3.23 0.09
C MET A 233 2.27 4.50 -0.78
N ASP A 234 2.34 5.70 -0.18
CA ASP A 234 2.32 6.95 -0.93
C ASP A 234 3.48 7.04 -1.93
N ARG A 235 4.66 6.52 -1.57
CA ARG A 235 5.81 6.51 -2.48
C ARG A 235 5.56 5.64 -3.70
N SER A 236 5.09 4.41 -3.51
CA SER A 236 4.74 3.49 -4.60
C SER A 236 3.67 4.09 -5.53
N ARG A 237 2.63 4.70 -4.95
CA ARG A 237 1.56 5.35 -5.71
C ARG A 237 2.06 6.47 -6.59
N ARG A 238 2.97 7.32 -6.08
CA ARG A 238 3.56 8.41 -6.85
C ARG A 238 4.43 7.93 -7.99
N LEU A 239 5.21 6.86 -7.77
CA LEU A 239 6.03 6.26 -8.83
C LEU A 239 5.16 5.70 -9.95
N ALA A 240 4.09 5.00 -9.62
CA ALA A 240 3.16 4.45 -10.62
C ALA A 240 2.52 5.56 -11.46
N ILE A 241 2.12 6.67 -10.83
CA ILE A 241 1.54 7.80 -11.54
C ILE A 241 2.59 8.52 -12.38
N GLY A 242 3.80 8.73 -11.84
CA GLY A 242 4.89 9.29 -12.60
C GLY A 242 5.24 8.47 -13.84
N ALA A 243 5.13 7.13 -13.76
CA ALA A 243 5.29 6.25 -14.92
C ALA A 243 4.15 6.46 -15.95
N ALA A 244 2.92 6.63 -15.50
CA ALA A 244 1.80 6.93 -16.40
C ALA A 244 1.96 8.30 -17.10
N ASP A 245 2.41 9.32 -16.38
CA ASP A 245 2.72 10.64 -16.95
C ASP A 245 3.87 10.56 -17.97
N TRP A 246 4.92 9.79 -17.65
CA TRP A 246 6.03 9.54 -18.56
C TRP A 246 5.58 8.88 -19.88
N MET A 247 4.57 8.00 -19.81
CA MET A 247 3.96 7.37 -20.99
C MET A 247 3.10 8.32 -21.84
N GLY A 248 2.96 9.57 -21.45
CA GLY A 248 2.27 10.60 -22.23
C GLY A 248 0.76 10.39 -22.36
N GLY A 249 0.10 9.92 -21.31
CA GLY A 249 -1.38 9.77 -21.28
C GLY A 249 -1.93 8.57 -22.06
N ARG A 250 -1.06 7.70 -22.58
CA ARG A 250 -1.45 6.44 -23.24
C ARG A 250 -1.69 5.28 -22.26
N VAL A 251 -1.90 5.60 -21.01
CA VAL A 251 -2.04 4.63 -19.93
C VAL A 251 -3.43 4.75 -19.32
N ALA A 252 -4.14 3.64 -19.29
CA ALA A 252 -5.38 3.52 -18.54
C ALA A 252 -5.05 3.28 -17.06
N ILE A 253 -5.64 4.05 -16.15
CA ILE A 253 -5.44 3.93 -14.72
C ILE A 253 -6.73 3.52 -14.04
N ALA A 254 -6.66 2.46 -13.22
CA ALA A 254 -7.72 2.04 -12.31
C ALA A 254 -7.20 2.06 -10.87
N ARG A 255 -8.10 2.01 -9.90
CA ARG A 255 -7.73 1.76 -8.50
C ARG A 255 -7.92 0.30 -8.17
N GLY A 256 -6.81 -0.37 -7.82
CA GLY A 256 -6.82 -1.67 -7.16
C GLY A 256 -6.95 -1.56 -5.66
N THR A 257 -7.29 -2.66 -5.00
CA THR A 257 -7.33 -2.77 -3.54
C THR A 257 -6.63 -4.04 -3.10
N ARG A 258 -5.98 -4.00 -1.94
CA ARG A 258 -5.43 -5.16 -1.24
C ARG A 258 -6.24 -5.46 0.03
N GLY A 259 -6.15 -6.69 0.52
CA GLY A 259 -6.79 -7.10 1.76
C GLY A 259 -8.29 -6.80 1.79
N ASN A 260 -8.82 -6.42 2.95
CA ASN A 260 -10.22 -6.03 3.14
C ASN A 260 -10.35 -4.50 3.03
N PRO A 261 -10.63 -3.94 1.85
CA PRO A 261 -10.73 -2.51 1.67
C PRO A 261 -11.96 -1.95 2.41
N CYS A 262 -11.87 -0.69 2.84
CA CYS A 262 -13.06 0.01 3.31
C CYS A 262 -14.04 0.23 2.16
N GLY A 263 -15.31 0.47 2.48
CA GLY A 263 -16.36 0.68 1.48
C GLY A 263 -16.05 1.78 0.46
N PHE A 264 -15.29 2.81 0.87
CA PHE A 264 -14.84 3.86 -0.05
C PHE A 264 -13.80 3.35 -1.06
N CYS A 265 -12.80 2.57 -0.61
CA CYS A 265 -11.81 1.98 -1.49
C CYS A 265 -12.42 0.97 -2.46
N ALA A 266 -13.32 0.11 -1.98
CA ALA A 266 -14.06 -0.84 -2.82
C ALA A 266 -14.91 -0.13 -3.88
N MET A 267 -15.57 0.99 -3.52
CA MET A 267 -16.31 1.83 -4.47
C MET A 267 -15.41 2.43 -5.55
N LEU A 268 -14.22 2.89 -5.19
CA LEU A 268 -13.28 3.43 -6.18
C LEU A 268 -12.73 2.35 -7.10
N ALA A 269 -12.51 1.14 -6.57
CA ALA A 269 -12.06 -0.01 -7.35
C ALA A 269 -13.14 -0.52 -8.34
N SER A 270 -14.42 -0.35 -7.99
CA SER A 270 -15.53 -0.74 -8.88
C SER A 270 -15.67 0.13 -10.14
N ARG A 271 -15.00 1.27 -10.20
CA ARG A 271 -15.13 2.21 -11.34
C ARG A 271 -14.32 1.82 -12.57
N GLY A 272 -13.35 0.91 -12.45
CA GLY A 272 -12.49 0.51 -13.56
C GLY A 272 -11.51 1.62 -13.98
N PHE A 273 -11.16 1.63 -15.25
CA PHE A 273 -10.20 2.56 -15.86
C PHE A 273 -10.80 3.92 -16.20
N VAL A 274 -11.17 4.68 -15.18
CA VAL A 274 -11.78 6.02 -15.34
C VAL A 274 -10.86 7.16 -14.90
N TYR A 275 -9.67 6.86 -14.45
CA TYR A 275 -8.74 7.84 -13.92
C TYR A 275 -7.74 8.25 -15.00
N LEU A 276 -7.95 9.43 -15.57
CA LEU A 276 -7.18 9.95 -16.72
C LEU A 276 -5.99 10.83 -16.30
N SER A 277 -5.77 11.06 -15.00
CA SER A 277 -4.70 11.93 -14.51
C SER A 277 -4.32 11.59 -13.08
N GLU A 278 -3.13 12.05 -12.66
CA GLU A 278 -2.66 12.00 -11.28
C GLU A 278 -3.72 12.51 -10.31
N ARG A 279 -4.29 13.67 -10.61
CA ARG A 279 -5.29 14.31 -9.76
C ARG A 279 -6.54 13.45 -9.57
N SER A 280 -7.02 12.81 -10.61
CA SER A 280 -8.21 11.95 -10.53
C SER A 280 -7.92 10.61 -9.88
N ALA A 281 -6.71 10.06 -10.04
CA ALA A 281 -6.31 8.78 -9.49
C ALA A 281 -5.95 8.82 -8.00
N ILE A 282 -5.40 9.95 -7.51
CA ILE A 282 -4.91 10.08 -6.12
C ILE A 282 -5.87 10.90 -5.25
N MET A 283 -6.48 11.96 -5.79
CA MET A 283 -7.26 12.90 -5.00
C MET A 283 -8.75 12.55 -4.97
N THR A 284 -9.36 12.73 -3.81
CA THR A 284 -10.83 12.80 -3.72
C THR A 284 -11.31 14.13 -4.29
N ALA A 285 -12.60 14.25 -4.58
CA ALA A 285 -13.24 15.49 -5.02
C ALA A 285 -12.99 16.70 -4.07
N VAL A 286 -12.55 16.44 -2.84
CA VAL A 286 -12.26 17.45 -1.81
C VAL A 286 -10.74 17.68 -1.67
N GLY A 287 -9.92 17.22 -2.61
CA GLY A 287 -8.46 17.40 -2.60
C GLY A 287 -7.71 16.58 -1.55
N LYS A 288 -8.37 15.66 -0.86
CA LYS A 288 -7.72 14.77 0.10
C LYS A 288 -7.11 13.56 -0.62
N ARG A 289 -5.88 13.28 -0.29
CA ARG A 289 -5.16 12.07 -0.70
C ARG A 289 -5.78 10.82 -0.06
N TYR A 290 -5.14 9.68 -0.25
CA TYR A 290 -5.48 8.46 0.45
C TYR A 290 -5.62 8.71 1.96
N HIS A 291 -6.66 8.13 2.58
CA HIS A 291 -6.86 8.24 4.03
C HIS A 291 -5.91 7.29 4.79
N PRO A 292 -5.67 7.48 6.08
CA PRO A 292 -4.96 6.52 6.91
C PRO A 292 -5.58 5.12 6.78
N ASN A 293 -4.76 4.08 6.77
CA ASN A 293 -5.17 2.69 6.51
C ASN A 293 -5.81 2.47 5.13
N CYS A 294 -5.42 3.25 4.12
CA CYS A 294 -5.91 3.08 2.76
C CYS A 294 -5.20 1.91 2.06
N HIS A 295 -5.97 0.93 1.62
CA HIS A 295 -5.48 -0.27 0.94
C HIS A 295 -5.53 -0.18 -0.60
N CYS A 296 -5.73 1.02 -1.14
CA CYS A 296 -5.73 1.25 -2.58
C CYS A 296 -4.34 1.42 -3.17
N PHE A 297 -4.16 0.97 -4.40
CA PHE A 297 -2.99 1.21 -5.25
C PHE A 297 -3.45 1.50 -6.69
N PRO A 298 -2.65 2.19 -7.50
CA PRO A 298 -2.94 2.38 -8.91
C PRO A 298 -2.61 1.11 -9.70
N ILE A 299 -3.52 0.71 -10.59
CA ILE A 299 -3.32 -0.30 -11.63
C ILE A 299 -3.13 0.47 -12.92
N MET A 300 -2.12 0.10 -13.70
CA MET A 300 -1.84 0.69 -15.00
C MET A 300 -1.93 -0.35 -16.09
N ARG A 301 -2.48 0.05 -17.25
CA ARG A 301 -2.50 -0.75 -18.48
C ARG A 301 -2.19 0.15 -19.67
N VAL A 302 -1.41 -0.37 -20.60
CA VAL A 302 -1.01 0.33 -21.81
C VAL A 302 -1.69 -0.29 -23.04
N THR A 303 -1.77 -1.61 -23.09
CA THR A 303 -2.24 -2.37 -24.26
C THR A 303 -3.55 -3.08 -24.05
N THR A 304 -4.06 -3.13 -22.82
CA THR A 304 -5.33 -3.77 -22.47
C THR A 304 -6.07 -2.94 -21.41
N ASP A 305 -7.39 -3.02 -21.42
CA ASP A 305 -8.30 -2.47 -20.40
C ASP A 305 -8.83 -3.56 -19.45
N GLU A 306 -8.20 -4.73 -19.46
CA GLU A 306 -8.61 -5.83 -18.58
C GLU A 306 -8.29 -5.54 -17.11
N LEU A 307 -9.34 -5.53 -16.31
CA LEU A 307 -9.26 -5.33 -14.87
C LEU A 307 -8.88 -6.62 -14.15
N PRO A 308 -8.13 -6.55 -13.04
CA PRO A 308 -7.96 -7.68 -12.13
C PRO A 308 -9.31 -8.22 -11.64
N GLU A 309 -9.37 -9.53 -11.39
CA GLU A 309 -10.59 -10.23 -10.96
C GLU A 309 -11.30 -9.55 -9.77
N ARG A 310 -10.53 -9.04 -8.83
CA ARG A 310 -11.09 -8.33 -7.69
C ARG A 310 -11.80 -7.03 -8.07
N ASN A 311 -11.27 -6.30 -9.04
CA ASN A 311 -11.91 -5.09 -9.56
C ASN A 311 -13.18 -5.44 -10.32
N LYS A 312 -13.14 -6.51 -11.15
CA LYS A 312 -14.33 -7.05 -11.85
C LYS A 312 -15.43 -7.40 -10.85
N PHE A 313 -15.08 -8.12 -9.77
CA PHE A 313 -16.02 -8.44 -8.70
C PHE A 313 -16.69 -7.19 -8.11
N PHE A 314 -15.93 -6.15 -7.75
CA PHE A 314 -16.53 -4.92 -7.24
C PHE A 314 -17.37 -4.19 -8.30
N GLN A 315 -16.95 -4.25 -9.56
CA GLN A 315 -17.70 -3.64 -10.68
C GLN A 315 -19.05 -4.31 -10.91
N GLU A 316 -19.11 -5.63 -10.81
CA GLU A 316 -20.34 -6.42 -10.90
C GLU A 316 -21.25 -6.20 -9.68
N MET A 317 -20.67 -6.17 -8.48
CA MET A 317 -21.43 -6.01 -7.25
C MET A 317 -22.00 -4.59 -7.05
N TRP A 318 -21.39 -3.57 -7.64
CA TRP A 318 -21.86 -2.19 -7.46
C TRP A 318 -23.31 -1.98 -7.89
N PRO A 319 -23.73 -2.31 -9.12
CA PRO A 319 -25.12 -2.15 -9.54
C PRO A 319 -26.08 -3.03 -8.75
N GLU A 320 -25.69 -4.23 -8.36
CA GLU A 320 -26.52 -5.15 -7.59
C GLU A 320 -26.82 -4.59 -6.19
N VAL A 321 -25.77 -4.16 -5.48
CA VAL A 321 -25.88 -3.67 -4.11
C VAL A 321 -26.58 -2.31 -4.04
N THR A 322 -26.40 -1.47 -5.04
CA THR A 322 -26.95 -0.10 -5.06
C THR A 322 -28.26 0.03 -5.85
N LYS A 323 -28.85 -1.08 -6.26
CA LYS A 323 -30.11 -1.09 -7.04
C LYS A 323 -31.20 -0.29 -6.33
N GLY A 324 -31.77 0.67 -7.04
CA GLY A 324 -32.81 1.55 -6.52
C GLY A 324 -32.31 2.69 -5.61
N HIS A 325 -30.98 2.80 -5.43
CA HIS A 325 -30.34 3.86 -4.62
C HIS A 325 -29.46 4.76 -5.49
N TYR A 326 -29.43 6.08 -5.21
CA TYR A 326 -28.71 7.05 -6.02
C TYR A 326 -27.86 7.98 -5.16
N GLY A 327 -26.78 8.54 -5.72
CA GLY A 327 -25.97 9.59 -5.11
C GLY A 327 -25.40 9.22 -3.73
N ALA A 328 -25.76 9.96 -2.72
CA ALA A 328 -25.28 9.73 -1.35
C ALA A 328 -25.86 8.46 -0.71
N ASP A 329 -27.10 8.11 -1.08
CA ASP A 329 -27.76 6.92 -0.55
C ASP A 329 -27.11 5.64 -1.11
N ALA A 330 -26.85 5.57 -2.39
CA ALA A 330 -26.08 4.47 -2.99
C ALA A 330 -24.72 4.26 -2.28
N ARG A 331 -23.99 5.35 -2.02
CA ARG A 331 -22.71 5.27 -1.28
C ARG A 331 -22.88 4.75 0.15
N ARG A 332 -23.99 5.10 0.82
CA ARG A 332 -24.29 4.61 2.17
C ARG A 332 -24.60 3.13 2.18
N VAL A 333 -25.44 2.65 1.25
CA VAL A 333 -25.80 1.24 1.10
C VAL A 333 -24.56 0.41 0.75
N TRP A 334 -23.77 0.87 -0.21
CA TRP A 334 -22.49 0.24 -0.56
C TRP A 334 -21.54 0.10 0.61
N ARG A 335 -21.38 1.18 1.42
CA ARG A 335 -20.51 1.14 2.60
C ARG A 335 -20.96 0.07 3.58
N LYS A 336 -22.26 0.01 3.90
CA LYS A 336 -22.81 -1.01 4.79
C LYS A 336 -22.55 -2.43 4.28
N TRP A 337 -22.72 -2.64 2.98
CA TRP A 337 -22.42 -3.93 2.35
C TRP A 337 -20.93 -4.28 2.46
N ALA A 338 -20.03 -3.38 2.09
CA ALA A 338 -18.59 -3.61 2.15
C ALA A 338 -18.10 -3.87 3.59
N ASP A 339 -18.61 -3.12 4.58
CA ASP A 339 -18.31 -3.33 5.98
C ASP A 339 -18.83 -4.69 6.47
N SER A 340 -19.99 -5.14 5.99
CA SER A 340 -20.51 -6.49 6.32
C SER A 340 -19.66 -7.61 5.72
N GLN A 341 -19.15 -7.45 4.48
CA GLN A 341 -18.22 -8.41 3.88
C GLN A 341 -16.90 -8.49 4.67
N ARG A 342 -16.40 -7.33 5.10
CA ARG A 342 -15.23 -7.25 5.95
C ARG A 342 -15.44 -7.96 7.29
N ALA A 343 -16.55 -7.75 7.95
CA ALA A 343 -16.89 -8.43 9.21
C ALA A 343 -16.98 -9.96 9.03
N LYS A 344 -17.61 -10.45 7.94
CA LYS A 344 -17.68 -11.89 7.62
C LYS A 344 -16.31 -12.52 7.40
N SER A 345 -15.39 -11.81 6.75
CA SER A 345 -14.04 -12.31 6.51
C SER A 345 -13.19 -12.36 7.79
N LEU A 346 -13.48 -11.53 8.79
CA LEU A 346 -12.81 -11.49 10.08
C LEU A 346 -13.45 -12.46 11.10
N GLY A 347 -14.76 -12.73 11.00
CA GLY A 347 -15.53 -13.57 11.93
C GLY A 347 -15.67 -15.04 11.51
N GLY A 348 -15.17 -15.43 10.35
CA GLY A 348 -15.19 -16.82 9.87
C GLY A 348 -14.03 -17.64 10.48
N LYS A 349 -14.09 -17.91 11.78
CA LYS A 349 -13.36 -18.98 12.46
C LYS A 349 -14.29 -20.17 12.64
#